data_c9d58d1a86e70c96c6e65015f4ff066b
#
_entry.id   c9d58d1a86e70c96c6e65015f4ff066b
#
_cell.length_a   1.000
_cell.length_b   1.000
_cell.length_c   1.000
_cell.angle_alpha   90.00
_cell.angle_beta   90.00
_cell.angle_gamma   90.00
#
_symmetry.space_group_name_H-M   'P 1'
#
loop_
_entity.id
_entity.type
_entity.pdbx_description
1 polymer ?
#
loop_
_entity_poly.entity_id
_entity_poly.type
_entity_poly.pdbx_seq_one_letter_code
_entity_poly.pdbx_strand_id
1 'polypeptide(L)'
;MDERIVKFLKKMHLASVCAIDDEGQPYAFSAFYAFDEVNFCLLLASSDDSSHVKFLKNSKFVAGTVALDTKIVGKIEGVQFQGVMREANASEREIYFKRFFYAKVMDPKIWSISLEKLKFTSNVLGFGKKIKWERSDKI
;
A
#
# COMPACT_ATOMS: atom_id res chain seq x y z
N MET A 1 -9.98 1.91 11.65
CA MET A 1 -8.73 2.68 11.40
C MET A 1 -9.00 4.14 11.71
N ASP A 2 -8.02 4.82 12.31
CA ASP A 2 -8.12 6.25 12.61
C ASP A 2 -8.38 7.06 11.35
N GLU A 3 -9.30 8.02 11.41
CA GLU A 3 -9.70 8.82 10.23
C GLU A 3 -8.55 9.59 9.60
N ARG A 4 -7.56 9.99 10.40
CA ARG A 4 -6.39 10.73 9.90
C ARG A 4 -5.53 9.85 9.01
N ILE A 5 -5.41 8.57 9.33
CA ILE A 5 -4.69 7.59 8.50
C ILE A 5 -5.46 7.36 7.19
N VAL A 6 -6.77 7.15 7.27
CA VAL A 6 -7.62 6.96 6.09
C VAL A 6 -7.51 8.16 5.15
N LYS A 7 -7.61 9.36 5.70
CA LYS A 7 -7.51 10.59 4.92
C LYS A 7 -6.15 10.72 4.23
N PHE A 8 -5.07 10.40 4.93
CA PHE A 8 -3.72 10.42 4.36
C PHE A 8 -3.58 9.42 3.23
N LEU A 9 -3.99 8.17 3.43
CA LEU A 9 -3.88 7.13 2.41
C LEU A 9 -4.73 7.44 1.18
N LYS A 10 -5.89 8.06 1.34
CA LYS A 10 -6.74 8.47 0.21
C LYS A 10 -6.14 9.64 -0.57
N LYS A 11 -5.45 10.54 0.11
CA LYS A 11 -4.81 11.71 -0.49
C LYS A 11 -3.57 11.33 -1.29
N MET A 12 -2.77 10.40 -0.77
CA MET A 12 -1.53 9.96 -1.39
C MET A 12 -1.81 8.95 -2.50
N HIS A 13 -0.81 8.66 -3.32
CA HIS A 13 -1.02 7.82 -4.51
C HIS A 13 0.17 6.93 -4.86
N LEU A 14 1.32 7.10 -4.22
CA LEU A 14 2.53 6.34 -4.55
C LEU A 14 3.02 5.59 -3.32
N ALA A 15 3.11 4.28 -3.43
CA ALA A 15 3.66 3.42 -2.38
C ALA A 15 5.02 2.87 -2.81
N SER A 16 5.90 2.72 -1.85
CA SER A 16 7.10 1.92 -1.99
C SER A 16 6.85 0.60 -1.26
N VAL A 17 6.98 -0.51 -1.96
CA VAL A 17 6.64 -1.84 -1.45
C VAL A 17 7.86 -2.74 -1.51
N CYS A 18 8.02 -3.60 -0.53
CA CYS A 18 9.13 -4.53 -0.43
C CYS A 18 8.62 -5.97 -0.41
N ALA A 19 9.10 -6.78 -1.35
CA ALA A 19 8.86 -8.22 -1.42
C ALA A 19 10.17 -8.96 -1.11
N ILE A 20 10.10 -10.29 -1.02
CA ILE A 20 11.28 -11.13 -0.74
C ILE A 20 11.68 -11.84 -2.04
N ASP A 21 12.90 -11.62 -2.49
CA ASP A 21 13.41 -12.22 -3.72
C ASP A 21 13.81 -13.69 -3.53
N ASP A 22 14.35 -14.30 -4.60
CA ASP A 22 14.68 -15.72 -4.61
C ASP A 22 15.85 -16.09 -3.68
N GLU A 23 16.60 -15.07 -3.22
CA GLU A 23 17.73 -15.26 -2.30
C GLU A 23 17.36 -14.91 -0.86
N GLY A 24 16.07 -14.64 -0.59
CA GLY A 24 15.59 -14.23 0.74
C GLY A 24 15.90 -12.78 1.06
N GLN A 25 16.21 -11.96 0.06
CA GLN A 25 16.57 -10.56 0.25
C GLN A 25 15.37 -9.64 0.00
N PRO A 26 15.29 -8.50 0.71
CA PRO A 26 14.26 -7.51 0.42
C PRO A 26 14.46 -6.90 -0.97
N TYR A 27 13.38 -6.81 -1.73
CA TYR A 27 13.34 -6.24 -3.07
C TYR A 27 12.26 -5.17 -3.12
N ALA A 28 12.64 -3.91 -3.34
CA ALA A 28 11.71 -2.79 -3.30
C ALA A 28 11.28 -2.36 -4.71
N PHE A 29 10.02 -1.95 -4.81
CA PHE A 29 9.45 -1.38 -6.03
C PHE A 29 8.45 -0.29 -5.67
N SER A 30 8.14 0.58 -6.62
CA SER A 30 7.16 1.65 -6.44
C SER A 30 5.92 1.37 -7.28
N ALA A 31 4.75 1.74 -6.76
CA ALA A 31 3.49 1.57 -7.48
C ALA A 31 2.48 2.63 -7.08
N PHE A 32 1.72 3.12 -8.06
CA PHE A 32 0.52 3.90 -7.78
C PHE A 32 -0.55 2.97 -7.18
N TYR A 33 -1.31 3.49 -6.23
CA TYR A 33 -2.34 2.69 -5.58
C TYR A 33 -3.66 3.44 -5.45
N ALA A 34 -4.73 2.69 -5.34
CA ALA A 34 -6.02 3.15 -4.84
C ALA A 34 -6.23 2.49 -3.46
N PHE A 35 -6.82 3.23 -2.53
CA PHE A 35 -7.06 2.73 -1.18
C PHE A 35 -8.51 2.29 -1.03
N ASP A 36 -8.71 1.02 -0.67
CA ASP A 36 -10.00 0.48 -0.25
C ASP A 36 -10.18 0.78 1.23
N GLU A 37 -10.97 1.80 1.54
CA GLU A 37 -11.17 2.26 2.92
C GLU A 37 -12.17 1.39 3.71
N VAL A 38 -12.85 0.46 3.03
CA VAL A 38 -13.78 -0.47 3.70
C VAL A 38 -13.03 -1.69 4.21
N ASN A 39 -12.18 -2.28 3.37
CA ASN A 39 -11.43 -3.50 3.70
C ASN A 39 -9.97 -3.25 4.03
N PHE A 40 -9.52 -2.01 4.00
CA PHE A 40 -8.16 -1.59 4.33
C PHE A 40 -7.11 -2.30 3.47
N CYS A 41 -7.25 -2.14 2.16
CA CYS A 41 -6.33 -2.70 1.18
C CYS A 41 -5.74 -1.61 0.29
N LEU A 42 -4.48 -1.76 -0.08
CA LEU A 42 -3.87 -0.97 -1.14
C LEU A 42 -3.98 -1.75 -2.44
N LEU A 43 -4.55 -1.14 -3.47
CA LEU A 43 -4.82 -1.79 -4.75
C LEU A 43 -3.87 -1.23 -5.81
N LEU A 44 -3.13 -2.09 -6.50
CA LEU A 44 -2.12 -1.66 -7.45
C LEU A 44 -2.11 -2.55 -8.70
N ALA A 45 -1.66 -1.97 -9.81
CA ALA A 45 -1.50 -2.69 -11.06
C ALA A 45 -0.08 -3.22 -11.20
N SER A 46 0.06 -4.49 -11.56
CA SER A 46 1.36 -5.09 -11.87
C SER A 46 1.18 -6.27 -12.81
N SER A 47 2.08 -6.38 -13.79
CA SER A 47 2.14 -7.50 -14.71
C SER A 47 2.66 -8.76 -14.03
N ASP A 48 2.19 -9.93 -14.46
CA ASP A 48 2.73 -11.22 -14.03
C ASP A 48 4.22 -11.38 -14.36
N ASP A 49 4.71 -10.62 -15.33
CA ASP A 49 6.12 -10.65 -15.75
C ASP A 49 7.03 -9.83 -14.84
N SER A 50 6.47 -9.00 -13.98
CA SER A 50 7.28 -8.20 -13.07
C SER A 50 7.96 -9.07 -12.02
N SER A 51 9.18 -8.68 -11.64
CA SER A 51 9.97 -9.43 -10.65
C SER A 51 9.25 -9.56 -9.32
N HIS A 52 8.66 -8.46 -8.82
CA HIS A 52 7.99 -8.49 -7.52
C HIS A 52 6.77 -9.42 -7.51
N VAL A 53 6.04 -9.57 -8.62
CA VAL A 53 4.93 -10.52 -8.71
C VAL A 53 5.47 -11.96 -8.67
N LYS A 54 6.54 -12.23 -9.42
CA LYS A 54 7.18 -13.57 -9.41
C LYS A 54 7.68 -13.93 -8.02
N PHE A 55 8.16 -12.97 -7.25
CA PHE A 55 8.67 -13.20 -5.90
C PHE A 55 7.57 -13.52 -4.87
N LEU A 56 6.30 -13.30 -5.20
CA LEU A 56 5.21 -13.67 -4.30
C LEU A 56 5.10 -15.18 -4.05
N LYS A 57 5.68 -16.01 -4.92
CA LYS A 57 5.81 -17.45 -4.68
C LYS A 57 6.70 -17.76 -3.47
N ASN A 58 7.68 -16.88 -3.18
CA ASN A 58 8.59 -17.04 -2.04
C ASN A 58 7.90 -16.66 -0.74
N SER A 59 7.17 -15.55 -0.75
CA SER A 59 6.42 -15.05 0.37
C SER A 59 5.37 -14.06 -0.13
N LYS A 60 4.15 -14.21 0.34
CA LYS A 60 3.07 -13.25 0.09
C LYS A 60 3.11 -12.07 1.06
N PHE A 61 3.95 -12.12 2.08
CA PHE A 61 4.11 -11.03 3.03
C PHE A 61 4.94 -9.91 2.41
N VAL A 62 4.44 -8.69 2.51
CA VAL A 62 5.09 -7.50 1.99
C VAL A 62 5.11 -6.41 3.06
N ALA A 63 6.02 -5.49 2.91
CA ALA A 63 6.10 -4.30 3.75
C ALA A 63 6.31 -3.09 2.85
N GLY A 64 6.02 -1.90 3.36
CA GLY A 64 6.25 -0.73 2.55
C GLY A 64 5.97 0.57 3.27
N THR A 65 6.02 1.63 2.49
CA THR A 65 5.79 2.99 2.97
C THR A 65 4.97 3.79 1.98
N VAL A 66 4.23 4.76 2.52
CA VAL A 66 3.64 5.85 1.75
C VAL A 66 4.05 7.14 2.45
N ALA A 67 4.80 8.00 1.77
CA ALA A 67 5.37 9.17 2.41
C ALA A 67 5.05 10.44 1.62
N LEU A 68 4.84 11.53 2.35
CA LEU A 68 4.70 12.85 1.76
C LEU A 68 6.09 13.32 1.31
N ASP A 69 6.21 13.69 0.04
CA ASP A 69 7.43 14.30 -0.48
C ASP A 69 7.49 15.77 -0.04
N THR A 70 8.29 16.05 0.96
CA THR A 70 8.46 17.40 1.50
C THR A 70 9.89 17.61 1.94
N LYS A 71 10.37 18.85 1.79
CA LYS A 71 11.67 19.29 2.29
C LYS A 71 11.56 19.93 3.67
N ILE A 72 10.35 20.08 4.19
CA ILE A 72 10.07 20.78 5.44
C ILE A 72 9.86 19.73 6.54
N VAL A 73 10.81 19.64 7.47
CA VAL A 73 10.79 18.66 8.57
C VAL A 73 9.48 18.69 9.36
N GLY A 74 8.96 19.88 9.64
CA GLY A 74 7.70 20.05 10.38
C GLY A 74 6.46 19.55 9.64
N LYS A 75 6.56 19.24 8.34
CA LYS A 75 5.46 18.74 7.53
C LYS A 75 5.59 17.26 7.18
N ILE A 76 6.60 16.57 7.70
CA ILE A 76 6.78 15.14 7.44
C ILE A 76 5.55 14.36 7.89
N GLU A 77 5.00 13.58 6.97
CA GLU A 77 3.95 12.61 7.23
C GLU A 77 4.25 11.35 6.43
N GLY A 78 3.95 10.19 7.02
CA GLY A 78 4.17 8.94 6.33
C GLY A 78 3.58 7.75 7.05
N VAL A 79 3.31 6.71 6.28
CA VAL A 79 2.80 5.43 6.74
C VAL A 79 3.86 4.38 6.51
N GLN A 80 4.11 3.56 7.53
CA GLN A 80 4.84 2.29 7.41
C GLN A 80 3.82 1.17 7.55
N PHE A 81 3.87 0.18 6.66
CA PHE A 81 2.88 -0.90 6.71
C PHE A 81 3.50 -2.28 6.49
N GLN A 82 2.80 -3.28 6.98
CA GLN A 82 3.02 -4.69 6.67
C GLN A 82 1.69 -5.27 6.22
N GLY A 83 1.72 -6.16 5.24
CA GLY A 83 0.49 -6.73 4.71
C GLY A 83 0.73 -8.00 3.91
N VAL A 84 -0.34 -8.49 3.32
CA VAL A 84 -0.36 -9.69 2.49
C VAL A 84 -0.81 -9.29 1.09
N MET A 85 0.01 -9.63 0.10
CA MET A 85 -0.28 -9.31 -1.31
C MET A 85 -0.87 -10.51 -2.03
N ARG A 86 -1.98 -10.29 -2.72
CA ARG A 86 -2.71 -11.31 -3.50
C ARG A 86 -3.35 -10.67 -4.72
N GLU A 87 -3.81 -11.49 -5.64
CA GLU A 87 -4.58 -10.99 -6.78
C GLU A 87 -5.89 -10.38 -6.30
N ALA A 88 -6.27 -9.25 -6.89
CA ALA A 88 -7.50 -8.53 -6.52
C ALA A 88 -8.74 -9.26 -7.05
N ASN A 89 -9.84 -9.16 -6.28
CA ASN A 89 -11.16 -9.64 -6.72
C ASN A 89 -11.86 -8.57 -7.59
N ALA A 90 -13.04 -8.90 -8.11
CA ALA A 90 -13.80 -8.01 -9.00
C ALA A 90 -14.15 -6.66 -8.35
N SER A 91 -14.55 -6.68 -7.09
CA SER A 91 -14.89 -5.47 -6.33
C SER A 91 -13.70 -4.55 -6.16
N GLU A 92 -12.54 -5.12 -5.85
CA GLU A 92 -11.28 -4.37 -5.69
C GLU A 92 -10.82 -3.78 -7.03
N ARG A 93 -10.97 -4.52 -8.13
CA ARG A 93 -10.67 -4.01 -9.46
C ARG A 93 -11.51 -2.77 -9.79
N GLU A 94 -12.78 -2.77 -9.43
CA GLU A 94 -13.67 -1.61 -9.63
C GLU A 94 -13.16 -0.39 -8.87
N ILE A 95 -12.73 -0.56 -7.62
CA ILE A 95 -12.20 0.53 -6.80
C ILE A 95 -10.94 1.11 -7.46
N TYR A 96 -10.04 0.26 -7.93
CA TYR A 96 -8.82 0.71 -8.61
C TYR A 96 -9.15 1.53 -9.86
N PHE A 97 -10.00 1.02 -10.74
CA PHE A 97 -10.33 1.69 -12.00
C PHE A 97 -11.22 2.93 -11.82
N LYS A 98 -11.89 3.05 -10.69
CA LYS A 98 -12.61 4.28 -10.35
C LYS A 98 -11.63 5.44 -10.14
N ARG A 99 -10.49 5.16 -9.54
CA ARG A 99 -9.43 6.17 -9.35
C ARG A 99 -8.59 6.36 -10.62
N PHE A 100 -8.29 5.30 -11.33
CA PHE A 100 -7.41 5.28 -12.50
C PHE A 100 -8.16 4.76 -13.72
N PHE A 101 -9.27 5.42 -14.06
CA PHE A 101 -10.17 4.94 -15.13
C PHE A 101 -9.48 4.84 -16.49
N TYR A 102 -8.51 5.70 -16.79
CA TYR A 102 -7.75 5.68 -18.03
C TYR A 102 -6.89 4.41 -18.18
N ALA A 103 -6.50 3.81 -17.07
CA ALA A 103 -5.72 2.57 -17.08
C ALA A 103 -6.57 1.36 -17.50
N LYS A 104 -7.88 1.47 -17.47
CA LYS A 104 -8.81 0.38 -17.85
C LYS A 104 -8.62 -0.07 -19.30
N VAL A 105 -8.22 0.85 -20.18
CA VAL A 105 -7.96 0.55 -21.60
C VAL A 105 -6.87 -0.49 -21.75
N MET A 106 -5.85 -0.47 -20.88
CA MET A 106 -4.74 -1.43 -20.89
C MET A 106 -5.11 -2.75 -20.21
N ASP A 107 -6.22 -2.78 -19.51
CA ASP A 107 -6.71 -3.93 -18.74
C ASP A 107 -5.61 -4.60 -17.91
N PRO A 108 -4.90 -3.86 -17.06
CA PRO A 108 -3.82 -4.44 -16.26
C PRO A 108 -4.37 -5.38 -15.19
N LYS A 109 -3.53 -6.33 -14.79
CA LYS A 109 -3.84 -7.18 -13.64
C LYS A 109 -3.71 -6.35 -12.37
N ILE A 110 -4.69 -6.46 -11.49
CA ILE A 110 -4.74 -5.70 -10.23
C ILE A 110 -4.43 -6.63 -9.06
N TRP A 111 -3.62 -6.13 -8.15
CA TRP A 111 -3.21 -6.81 -6.93
C TRP A 111 -3.71 -6.04 -5.73
N SER A 112 -3.93 -6.75 -4.63
CA SER A 112 -4.39 -6.18 -3.37
C SER A 112 -3.38 -6.48 -2.27
N ILE A 113 -2.96 -5.44 -1.55
CA ILE A 113 -2.20 -5.61 -0.32
C ILE A 113 -3.17 -5.40 0.84
N SER A 114 -3.55 -6.50 1.48
CA SER A 114 -4.35 -6.46 2.69
C SER A 114 -3.47 -6.00 3.84
N LEU A 115 -3.74 -4.80 4.37
CA LEU A 115 -2.94 -4.21 5.44
C LEU A 115 -3.17 -4.98 6.74
N GLU A 116 -2.08 -5.36 7.41
CA GLU A 116 -2.13 -6.09 8.67
C GLU A 116 -1.72 -5.21 9.84
N LYS A 117 -0.65 -4.45 9.67
CA LYS A 117 -0.13 -3.51 10.66
C LYS A 117 0.28 -2.22 9.97
N LEU A 118 0.08 -1.10 10.66
CA LEU A 118 0.39 0.19 10.11
C LEU A 118 0.79 1.15 11.22
N LYS A 119 1.78 1.98 10.94
CA LYS A 119 2.18 3.08 11.81
C LYS A 119 2.19 4.37 10.99
N PHE A 120 1.44 5.35 11.42
CA PHE A 120 1.39 6.68 10.83
C PHE A 120 2.20 7.64 11.69
N THR A 121 3.18 8.29 11.08
CA THR A 121 3.99 9.33 11.73
C THR A 121 3.64 10.67 11.11
N SER A 122 3.38 11.67 11.94
CA SER A 122 3.06 13.01 11.46
C SER A 122 3.67 14.06 12.40
N ASN A 123 4.54 14.89 11.85
CA ASN A 123 5.08 16.03 12.59
C ASN A 123 4.07 17.18 12.66
N VAL A 124 3.05 17.17 11.79
CA VAL A 124 1.97 18.17 11.80
C VAL A 124 1.10 18.02 13.04
N LEU A 125 0.88 16.77 13.50
CA LEU A 125 0.08 16.48 14.70
C LEU A 125 0.86 16.73 16.00
N GLY A 126 2.18 16.91 15.91
CA GLY A 126 3.11 17.04 17.02
C GLY A 126 4.40 16.33 16.62
N PHE A 127 5.54 16.92 16.90
CA PHE A 127 6.84 16.43 16.41
C PHE A 127 7.05 14.96 16.80
N GLY A 128 7.18 14.11 15.80
CA GLY A 128 7.36 12.66 15.98
C GLY A 128 6.12 11.91 16.45
N LYS A 129 4.95 12.51 16.39
CA LYS A 129 3.71 11.85 16.82
C LYS A 129 3.38 10.65 15.95
N LYS A 130 3.03 9.52 16.58
CA LYS A 130 2.75 8.25 15.92
C LYS A 130 1.38 7.72 16.30
N ILE A 131 0.66 7.18 15.30
CA ILE A 131 -0.61 6.49 15.49
C ILE A 131 -0.44 5.09 14.92
N LYS A 132 -0.72 4.06 15.72
CA LYS A 132 -0.59 2.66 15.30
C LYS A 132 -1.97 2.08 15.04
N TRP A 133 -2.02 1.18 14.06
CA TRP A 133 -3.21 0.39 13.76
C TRP A 133 -2.80 -1.05 13.46
N GLU A 134 -3.64 -1.98 13.88
CA GLU A 134 -3.45 -3.40 13.61
C GLU A 134 -4.82 -3.99 13.27
N ARG A 135 -4.84 -4.88 12.26
CA ARG A 135 -6.08 -5.56 11.89
C ARG A 135 -6.51 -6.49 13.00
N SER A 136 -7.74 -6.30 13.47
CA SER A 136 -8.26 -7.06 14.62
C SER A 136 -8.95 -8.37 14.24
N ASP A 137 -9.27 -8.57 12.95
CA ASP A 137 -10.06 -9.70 12.46
C ASP A 137 -9.20 -10.91 12.13
N LYS A 138 -8.32 -11.28 13.05
CA LYS A 138 -7.52 -12.49 12.92
C LYS A 138 -8.23 -13.64 13.61
N ILE A 139 -9.27 -14.14 12.96
CA ILE A 139 -9.92 -15.36 13.39
C ILE A 139 -9.40 -16.51 12.56
#